data_75ae48a752f1e9a486bc833b29ef8e9e
#
_entry.id   75ae48a752f1e9a486bc833b29ef8e9e
#
_cell.length_a   1.000
_cell.length_b   1.000
_cell.length_c   1.000
_cell.angle_alpha   90.00
_cell.angle_beta   90.00
_cell.angle_gamma   90.00
#
_symmetry.space_group_name_H-M   'P 1'
#
loop_
_entity.id
_entity.type
_entity.pdbx_description
1 polymer ?
#
loop_
_entity_poly.entity_id
_entity_poly.type
_entity_poly.pdbx_seq_one_letter_code
_entity_poly.pdbx_strand_id
1 'polypeptide(L)'
;MPEKSFLPVKTWQFYHACKQHLGVAFIQKLFKVSPRQIDRWACDPDFADSSQRNPMDRYETLLKKLMERGAVDVAMAAADRQAAIVGCTLVSDVGVVPDKTTLADECLDDLPALSQLHAAMRDHLPTPVIRDLLRKLKTEIDEDLALYERQEIQQP
;
A
#
# COMPACT_ATOMS: atom_id res chain seq x y z
N MET A 1 -6.02 19.45 6.79
CA MET A 1 -4.64 19.04 7.09
C MET A 1 -3.91 18.93 5.77
N PRO A 2 -2.68 19.41 5.60
CA PRO A 2 -1.98 19.22 4.33
C PRO A 2 -1.76 17.70 4.13
N GLU A 3 -2.15 17.22 2.97
CA GLU A 3 -1.80 15.87 2.49
C GLU A 3 -0.28 15.71 2.59
N LYS A 4 0.16 14.83 3.48
CA LYS A 4 1.57 14.44 3.50
C LYS A 4 1.80 13.54 2.29
N SER A 5 2.14 14.12 1.16
CA SER A 5 2.71 13.39 0.04
C SER A 5 3.99 12.71 0.53
N PHE A 6 3.92 11.41 0.78
CA PHE A 6 5.10 10.62 1.06
C PHE A 6 5.85 10.43 -0.26
N LEU A 7 6.98 11.12 -0.41
CA LEU A 7 7.88 10.83 -1.51
C LEU A 7 8.34 9.37 -1.42
N PRO A 8 8.37 8.65 -2.55
CA PRO A 8 8.84 7.27 -2.55
C PRO A 8 10.29 7.22 -2.05
N VAL A 9 10.52 6.47 -0.99
CA VAL A 9 11.84 6.29 -0.38
C VAL A 9 12.54 5.16 -1.11
N LYS A 10 13.73 5.41 -1.66
CA LYS A 10 14.59 4.34 -2.20
C LYS A 10 15.00 3.40 -1.05
N THR A 11 15.16 2.13 -1.33
CA THR A 11 15.46 1.10 -0.32
C THR A 11 16.73 1.38 0.48
N TRP A 12 17.77 1.91 -0.16
CA TRP A 12 19.00 2.31 0.53
C TRP A 12 18.78 3.49 1.50
N GLN A 13 17.91 4.45 1.15
CA GLN A 13 17.55 5.58 2.04
C GLN A 13 16.87 5.09 3.31
N PHE A 14 16.02 4.08 3.19
CA PHE A 14 15.42 3.43 4.36
C PHE A 14 16.49 2.87 5.30
N TYR A 15 17.48 2.13 4.79
CA TYR A 15 18.55 1.59 5.63
C TYR A 15 19.47 2.68 6.18
N HIS A 16 19.68 3.77 5.43
CA HIS A 16 20.40 4.95 5.94
C HIS A 16 19.66 5.56 7.14
N ALA A 17 18.35 5.78 7.04
CA ALA A 17 17.53 6.25 8.14
C ALA A 17 17.52 5.28 9.33
N CYS A 18 17.43 3.98 9.08
CA CYS A 18 17.55 2.96 10.15
C CYS A 18 18.87 3.06 10.90
N LYS A 19 19.99 3.29 10.21
CA LYS A 19 21.30 3.51 10.87
C LYS A 19 21.26 4.73 11.78
N GLN A 20 20.66 5.82 11.34
CA GLN A 20 20.57 7.06 12.10
C GLN A 20 19.66 6.93 13.33
N HIS A 21 18.51 6.29 13.19
CA HIS A 21 17.49 6.26 14.25
C HIS A 21 17.61 5.06 15.19
N LEU A 22 18.07 3.91 14.71
CA LEU A 22 18.15 2.65 15.49
C LEU A 22 19.58 2.26 15.85
N GLY A 23 20.56 2.79 15.14
CA GLY A 23 21.97 2.45 15.31
C GLY A 23 22.38 1.13 14.65
N VAL A 24 23.65 1.05 14.27
CA VAL A 24 24.25 -0.11 13.58
C VAL A 24 24.17 -1.38 14.41
N ALA A 25 24.40 -1.28 15.73
CA ALA A 25 24.38 -2.44 16.62
C ALA A 25 23.01 -3.14 16.68
N PHE A 26 21.91 -2.37 16.66
CA PHE A 26 20.57 -2.94 16.62
C PHE A 26 20.34 -3.69 15.31
N ILE A 27 20.70 -3.09 14.17
CA ILE A 27 20.52 -3.70 12.84
C ILE A 27 21.38 -4.97 12.71
N GLN A 28 22.62 -4.94 13.22
CA GLN A 28 23.48 -6.13 13.26
C GLN A 28 22.84 -7.30 14.00
N LYS A 29 22.29 -7.02 15.19
CA LYS A 29 21.63 -8.04 16.01
C LYS A 29 20.40 -8.61 15.31
N LEU A 30 19.60 -7.75 14.66
CA LEU A 30 18.37 -8.13 13.97
C LEU A 30 18.65 -9.02 12.76
N PHE A 31 19.60 -8.61 11.91
CA PHE A 31 19.89 -9.31 10.64
C PHE A 31 21.05 -10.29 10.72
N LYS A 32 21.77 -10.33 11.85
CA LYS A 32 22.98 -11.16 12.06
C LYS A 32 24.05 -10.93 10.99
N VAL A 33 24.30 -9.68 10.63
CA VAL A 33 25.24 -9.27 9.60
C VAL A 33 26.33 -8.35 10.16
N SER A 34 27.42 -8.17 9.41
CA SER A 34 28.52 -7.26 9.80
C SER A 34 28.14 -5.79 9.60
N PRO A 35 28.79 -4.83 10.31
CA PRO A 35 28.60 -3.39 10.08
C PRO A 35 28.84 -3.01 8.62
N ARG A 36 29.89 -3.56 8.02
CA ARG A 36 30.22 -3.31 6.60
C ARG A 36 29.08 -3.72 5.65
N GLN A 37 28.34 -4.78 5.99
CA GLN A 37 27.20 -5.21 5.20
C GLN A 37 26.05 -4.20 5.28
N ILE A 38 25.80 -3.64 6.48
CA ILE A 38 24.79 -2.61 6.71
C ILE A 38 25.17 -1.33 5.95
N ASP A 39 26.46 -0.96 5.97
CA ASP A 39 26.93 0.20 5.20
C ASP A 39 26.67 0.03 3.71
N ARG A 40 26.91 -1.16 3.16
CA ARG A 40 26.62 -1.46 1.76
C ARG A 40 25.12 -1.40 1.41
N TRP A 41 24.24 -1.75 2.36
CA TRP A 41 22.80 -1.64 2.17
C TRP A 41 22.30 -0.19 2.20
N ALA A 42 23.02 0.67 2.91
CA ALA A 42 22.69 2.08 3.09
C ALA A 42 23.41 3.00 2.09
N CYS A 43 24.14 2.44 1.14
CA CYS A 43 24.82 3.19 0.08
C CYS A 43 23.93 3.29 -1.17
N ASP A 44 23.97 4.47 -1.80
CA ASP A 44 23.35 4.68 -3.09
C ASP A 44 24.08 3.86 -4.16
N PRO A 45 23.39 2.95 -4.89
CA PRO A 45 24.00 2.14 -5.93
C PRO A 45 24.50 2.96 -7.12
N ASP A 46 23.99 4.16 -7.34
CA ASP A 46 24.39 5.04 -8.44
C ASP A 46 25.74 5.74 -8.16
N PHE A 47 26.19 5.79 -6.89
CA PHE A 47 27.39 6.49 -6.46
C PHE A 47 28.44 5.61 -5.78
N ALA A 48 28.14 4.36 -5.49
CA ALA A 48 29.02 3.49 -4.73
C ALA A 48 29.11 2.08 -5.33
N ASP A 49 30.27 1.75 -5.89
CA ASP A 49 30.57 0.40 -6.40
C ASP A 49 30.44 -0.70 -5.33
N SER A 50 30.50 -0.30 -4.06
CA SER A 50 30.36 -1.21 -2.92
C SER A 50 28.92 -1.47 -2.47
N SER A 51 27.92 -0.88 -3.16
CA SER A 51 26.51 -1.10 -2.82
C SER A 51 26.12 -2.57 -3.00
N GLN A 52 25.20 -3.04 -2.17
CA GLN A 52 24.65 -4.39 -2.31
C GLN A 52 23.14 -4.33 -2.12
N ARG A 53 22.44 -5.21 -2.86
CA ARG A 53 20.99 -5.39 -2.65
C ARG A 53 20.68 -5.69 -1.21
N ASN A 54 19.88 -4.84 -0.61
CA ASN A 54 19.41 -4.94 0.76
C ASN A 54 18.21 -5.88 0.88
N PRO A 55 17.75 -6.21 2.10
CA PRO A 55 16.58 -7.07 2.28
C PRO A 55 15.29 -6.53 1.65
N MET A 56 15.09 -5.21 1.58
CA MET A 56 13.91 -4.64 0.91
C MET A 56 13.95 -4.87 -0.60
N ASP A 57 15.10 -4.68 -1.27
CA ASP A 57 15.24 -4.97 -2.70
C ASP A 57 14.91 -6.43 -3.03
N ARG A 58 15.28 -7.34 -2.12
CA ARG A 58 14.98 -8.77 -2.25
C ARG A 58 13.49 -9.04 -2.06
N TYR A 59 12.87 -8.39 -1.08
CA TYR A 59 11.44 -8.50 -0.83
C TYR A 59 10.62 -7.97 -2.02
N GLU A 60 10.98 -6.82 -2.57
CA GLU A 60 10.36 -6.29 -3.79
C GLU A 60 10.49 -7.27 -4.97
N THR A 61 11.67 -7.89 -5.11
CA THR A 61 11.88 -8.91 -6.14
C THR A 61 10.95 -10.10 -5.95
N LEU A 62 10.73 -10.55 -4.71
CA LEU A 62 9.79 -11.64 -4.41
C LEU A 62 8.36 -11.27 -4.77
N LEU A 63 7.90 -10.07 -4.38
CA LEU A 63 6.55 -9.60 -4.72
C LEU A 63 6.36 -9.55 -6.24
N LYS A 64 7.31 -8.99 -6.99
CA LYS A 64 7.26 -8.95 -8.46
C LYS A 64 7.17 -10.35 -9.08
N LYS A 65 7.95 -11.30 -8.54
CA LYS A 65 7.91 -12.69 -9.01
C LYS A 65 6.60 -13.40 -8.70
N LEU A 66 5.97 -13.12 -7.55
CA LEU A 66 4.63 -13.62 -7.22
C LEU A 66 3.59 -13.07 -8.21
N MET A 67 3.63 -11.77 -8.48
CA MET A 67 2.76 -11.13 -9.47
C MET A 67 2.92 -11.76 -10.87
N GLU A 68 4.16 -11.92 -11.35
CA GLU A 68 4.48 -12.56 -12.64
C GLU A 68 3.98 -14.01 -12.74
N ARG A 69 3.86 -14.70 -11.61
CA ARG A 69 3.36 -16.09 -11.52
C ARG A 69 1.85 -16.18 -11.29
N GLY A 70 1.14 -15.06 -11.25
CA GLY A 70 -0.30 -15.01 -11.02
C GLY A 70 -0.73 -15.20 -9.57
N ALA A 71 0.23 -15.25 -8.61
CA ALA A 71 -0.06 -15.32 -7.17
C ALA A 71 -0.29 -13.92 -6.59
N VAL A 72 -1.22 -13.18 -7.19
CA VAL A 72 -1.51 -11.77 -6.87
C VAL A 72 -2.03 -11.61 -5.44
N ASP A 73 -2.93 -12.48 -5.03
CA ASP A 73 -3.51 -12.53 -3.69
C ASP A 73 -2.45 -12.67 -2.59
N VAL A 74 -1.46 -13.53 -2.80
CA VAL A 74 -0.34 -13.72 -1.87
C VAL A 74 0.54 -12.47 -1.79
N ALA A 75 0.85 -11.85 -2.95
CA ALA A 75 1.64 -10.63 -3.01
C ALA A 75 0.92 -9.47 -2.31
N MET A 76 -0.36 -9.30 -2.57
CA MET A 76 -1.22 -8.27 -1.95
C MET A 76 -1.32 -8.48 -0.43
N ALA A 77 -1.58 -9.69 0.04
CA ALA A 77 -1.64 -10.00 1.46
C ALA A 77 -0.30 -9.71 2.18
N ALA A 78 0.83 -9.99 1.53
CA ALA A 78 2.15 -9.70 2.08
C ALA A 78 2.41 -8.18 2.17
N ALA A 79 2.01 -7.40 1.17
CA ALA A 79 2.13 -5.95 1.16
C ALA A 79 1.18 -5.29 2.19
N ASP A 80 -0.08 -5.75 2.28
CA ASP A 80 -1.05 -5.26 3.27
C ASP A 80 -0.58 -5.51 4.71
N ARG A 81 0.05 -6.66 4.97
CA ARG A 81 0.68 -6.92 6.26
C ARG A 81 1.76 -5.89 6.62
N GLN A 82 2.56 -5.42 5.65
CA GLN A 82 3.57 -4.39 5.90
C GLN A 82 2.91 -3.03 6.16
N ALA A 83 1.89 -2.67 5.38
CA ALA A 83 1.11 -1.45 5.57
C ALA A 83 0.47 -1.41 6.96
N ALA A 84 -0.09 -2.53 7.42
CA ALA A 84 -0.73 -2.65 8.73
C ALA A 84 0.23 -2.39 9.91
N ILE A 85 1.54 -2.68 9.78
CA ILE A 85 2.54 -2.41 10.83
C ILE A 85 2.64 -0.90 11.14
N VAL A 86 2.44 -0.05 10.11
CA VAL A 86 2.48 1.41 10.24
C VAL A 86 1.09 2.04 10.33
N GLY A 87 0.06 1.22 10.53
CA GLY A 87 -1.32 1.68 10.68
C GLY A 87 -1.99 2.11 9.36
N CYS A 88 -1.45 1.69 8.24
CA CYS A 88 -1.99 1.93 6.90
C CYS A 88 -2.75 0.70 6.37
N THR A 89 -3.60 0.92 5.38
CA THR A 89 -4.26 -0.13 4.61
C THR A 89 -3.80 -0.02 3.17
N LEU A 90 -3.50 -1.15 2.54
CA LEU A 90 -3.16 -1.18 1.12
C LEU A 90 -4.42 -0.88 0.30
N VAL A 91 -4.32 0.08 -0.60
CA VAL A 91 -5.34 0.36 -1.61
C VAL A 91 -4.81 -0.13 -2.94
N SER A 92 -5.59 -0.90 -3.66
CA SER A 92 -5.20 -1.38 -4.99
C SER A 92 -5.35 -0.25 -6.01
N ASP A 93 -4.27 0.04 -6.72
CA ASP A 93 -4.27 0.94 -7.89
C ASP A 93 -4.69 0.20 -9.18
N VAL A 94 -5.02 -1.07 -9.07
CA VAL A 94 -5.61 -1.80 -10.21
C VAL A 94 -6.97 -1.19 -10.45
N GLY A 95 -7.09 -0.48 -11.57
CA GLY A 95 -8.24 0.34 -11.90
C GLY A 95 -9.53 -0.40 -11.58
N VAL A 96 -10.24 0.14 -10.62
CA VAL A 96 -11.57 -0.31 -10.25
C VAL A 96 -12.42 -0.22 -11.52
N VAL A 97 -13.10 -1.30 -11.85
CA VAL A 97 -13.94 -1.35 -13.04
C VAL A 97 -15.38 -1.08 -12.61
N PRO A 98 -15.94 0.09 -12.94
CA PRO A 98 -17.33 0.39 -12.62
C PRO A 98 -18.24 -0.71 -13.13
N ASP A 99 -19.19 -1.12 -12.32
CA ASP A 99 -20.16 -2.16 -12.67
C ASP A 99 -21.45 -1.59 -13.29
N LYS A 100 -21.63 -0.28 -13.22
CA LYS A 100 -22.75 0.45 -13.86
C LYS A 100 -22.32 1.20 -15.12
N THR A 101 -23.29 1.58 -15.92
CA THR A 101 -23.08 2.28 -17.18
C THR A 101 -23.23 3.79 -17.08
N THR A 102 -23.91 4.29 -16.06
CA THR A 102 -24.11 5.72 -15.83
C THR A 102 -23.58 6.12 -14.47
N LEU A 103 -22.99 7.32 -14.39
CA LEU A 103 -22.48 7.88 -13.14
C LEU A 103 -23.60 8.04 -12.08
N ALA A 104 -24.82 8.33 -12.53
CA ALA A 104 -25.95 8.49 -11.61
C ALA A 104 -26.33 7.15 -10.94
N ASP A 105 -26.29 6.04 -11.69
CA ASP A 105 -26.58 4.71 -11.14
C ASP A 105 -25.44 4.24 -10.22
N GLU A 106 -24.19 4.55 -10.57
CA GLU A 106 -23.00 4.24 -9.74
C GLU A 106 -23.10 4.96 -8.41
N CYS A 107 -23.27 6.28 -8.39
CA CYS A 107 -23.41 7.05 -7.15
C CYS A 107 -24.62 6.64 -6.27
N LEU A 108 -25.64 5.99 -6.82
CA LEU A 108 -26.78 5.50 -6.06
C LEU A 108 -26.45 4.19 -5.29
N ASP A 109 -25.51 3.41 -5.78
CA ASP A 109 -25.09 2.16 -5.14
C ASP A 109 -24.29 2.40 -3.84
N ASP A 110 -23.69 3.56 -3.66
CA ASP A 110 -23.03 3.96 -2.43
C ASP A 110 -23.99 4.03 -1.23
N LEU A 111 -25.24 4.40 -1.46
CA LEU A 111 -26.19 4.64 -0.39
C LEU A 111 -26.48 3.41 0.49
N PRO A 112 -26.70 2.20 -0.08
CA PRO A 112 -26.83 0.98 0.72
C PRO A 112 -25.57 0.65 1.54
N ALA A 113 -24.37 0.79 0.94
CA ALA A 113 -23.11 0.52 1.62
C ALA A 113 -22.88 1.49 2.78
N LEU A 114 -23.12 2.78 2.58
CA LEU A 114 -23.05 3.82 3.61
C LEU A 114 -24.06 3.58 4.73
N SER A 115 -25.29 3.21 4.37
CA SER A 115 -26.35 2.90 5.34
C SER A 115 -25.98 1.70 6.23
N GLN A 116 -25.42 0.64 5.63
CA GLN A 116 -24.95 -0.53 6.38
C GLN A 116 -23.79 -0.18 7.32
N LEU A 117 -22.85 0.64 6.89
CA LEU A 117 -21.73 1.11 7.72
C LEU A 117 -22.25 1.91 8.92
N HIS A 118 -23.17 2.87 8.70
CA HIS A 118 -23.74 3.67 9.78
C HIS A 118 -24.58 2.83 10.75
N ALA A 119 -25.35 1.86 10.26
CA ALA A 119 -26.09 0.93 11.12
C ALA A 119 -25.14 0.12 12.00
N ALA A 120 -24.08 -0.45 11.41
CA ALA A 120 -23.09 -1.22 12.14
C ALA A 120 -22.36 -0.40 13.20
N MET A 121 -22.04 0.87 12.92
CA MET A 121 -21.43 1.79 13.89
C MET A 121 -22.39 2.12 15.04
N ARG A 122 -23.64 2.42 14.73
CA ARG A 122 -24.69 2.68 15.74
C ARG A 122 -24.93 1.48 16.65
N ASP A 123 -24.91 0.28 16.06
CA ASP A 123 -25.15 -0.96 16.77
C ASP A 123 -23.87 -1.49 17.47
N HIS A 124 -22.79 -0.70 17.48
CA HIS A 124 -21.49 -0.99 18.12
C HIS A 124 -20.89 -2.35 17.71
N LEU A 125 -21.00 -2.71 16.42
CA LEU A 125 -20.40 -3.95 15.91
C LEU A 125 -18.86 -3.95 16.08
N PRO A 126 -18.24 -5.14 16.15
CA PRO A 126 -16.78 -5.26 16.30
C PRO A 126 -16.00 -4.49 15.22
N THR A 127 -14.90 -3.86 15.62
CA THR A 127 -14.04 -3.05 14.72
C THR A 127 -13.66 -3.75 13.41
N PRO A 128 -13.38 -5.06 13.35
CA PRO A 128 -13.11 -5.74 12.07
C PRO A 128 -14.30 -5.65 11.10
N VAL A 129 -15.53 -5.81 11.58
CA VAL A 129 -16.75 -5.70 10.76
C VAL A 129 -16.91 -4.28 10.21
N ILE A 130 -16.69 -3.27 11.06
CA ILE A 130 -16.73 -1.87 10.64
C ILE A 130 -15.68 -1.59 9.55
N ARG A 131 -14.47 -2.12 9.71
CA ARG A 131 -13.40 -1.96 8.69
C ARG A 131 -13.75 -2.63 7.35
N ASP A 132 -14.39 -3.78 7.37
CA ASP A 132 -14.81 -4.47 6.15
C ASP A 132 -15.91 -3.71 5.41
N LEU A 133 -16.89 -3.15 6.15
CA LEU A 133 -17.92 -2.30 5.57
C LEU A 133 -17.35 -1.00 5.01
N LEU A 134 -16.40 -0.38 5.72
CA LEU A 134 -15.71 0.81 5.23
C LEU A 134 -14.90 0.51 3.95
N ARG A 135 -14.27 -0.66 3.86
CA ARG A 135 -13.54 -1.08 2.66
C ARG A 135 -14.48 -1.24 1.47
N LYS A 136 -15.67 -1.85 1.67
CA LYS A 136 -16.71 -1.95 0.64
C LYS A 136 -17.14 -0.58 0.13
N LEU A 137 -17.56 0.30 1.04
CA LEU A 137 -17.96 1.66 0.68
C LEU A 137 -16.86 2.40 -0.10
N LYS A 138 -15.59 2.21 0.29
CA LYS A 138 -14.50 2.82 -0.43
C LYS A 138 -14.37 2.26 -1.86
N THR A 139 -14.60 0.97 -2.07
CA THR A 139 -14.58 0.38 -3.42
C THR A 139 -15.65 1.00 -4.31
N GLU A 140 -16.89 1.16 -3.81
CA GLU A 140 -17.98 1.84 -4.55
C GLU A 140 -17.58 3.28 -4.95
N ILE A 141 -17.06 4.07 -4.00
CA ILE A 141 -16.58 5.44 -4.28
C ILE A 141 -15.43 5.48 -5.30
N ASP A 142 -14.53 4.51 -5.27
CA ASP A 142 -13.44 4.40 -6.24
C ASP A 142 -13.98 4.02 -7.65
N GLU A 143 -15.12 3.30 -7.74
CA GLU A 143 -15.85 2.99 -8.97
C GLU A 143 -16.50 4.25 -9.58
N ASP A 144 -17.15 5.06 -8.74
CA ASP A 144 -17.68 6.38 -9.13
C ASP A 144 -16.59 7.23 -9.79
N LEU A 145 -15.45 7.35 -9.14
CA LEU A 145 -14.33 8.15 -9.64
C LEU A 145 -13.79 7.60 -10.96
N ALA A 146 -13.64 6.29 -11.08
CA ALA A 146 -13.17 5.65 -12.30
C ALA A 146 -14.13 5.86 -13.49
N LEU A 147 -15.44 5.88 -13.23
CA LEU A 147 -16.45 6.16 -14.26
C LEU A 147 -16.43 7.64 -14.65
N TYR A 148 -16.33 8.54 -13.68
CA TYR A 148 -16.22 9.98 -13.91
C TYR A 148 -15.00 10.31 -14.79
N GLU A 149 -13.82 9.81 -14.45
CA GLU A 149 -12.59 10.02 -15.22
C GLU A 149 -12.70 9.49 -16.67
N ARG A 150 -13.36 8.35 -16.88
CA ARG A 150 -13.61 7.82 -18.23
C ARG A 150 -14.51 8.75 -19.06
N GLN A 151 -15.51 9.37 -18.43
CA GLN A 151 -16.41 10.30 -19.13
C GLN A 151 -15.71 11.62 -19.47
N GLU A 152 -14.83 12.14 -18.59
CA GLU A 152 -14.02 13.34 -18.89
C GLU A 152 -13.11 13.13 -20.12
N ILE A 153 -12.46 11.97 -20.22
CA ILE A 153 -11.56 11.65 -21.35
C ILE A 153 -12.32 11.55 -22.67
N GLN A 154 -13.62 11.28 -22.65
CA GLN A 154 -14.46 11.12 -23.85
C GLN A 154 -15.16 12.44 -24.27
N GLN A 155 -15.06 13.49 -23.48
CA GLN A 155 -15.56 14.81 -23.87
C GLN A 155 -14.49 15.52 -24.72
N PRO A 156 -14.78 15.90 -25.99
CA PRO A 156 -13.83 16.51 -26.92
C PRO A 156 -13.45 17.94 -26.50
#